data_34360b8a1e715f2d613f2c5c44a023bd
#
_entry.id   34360b8a1e715f2d613f2c5c44a023bd
#
_cell.length_a   1.000
_cell.length_b   1.000
_cell.length_c   1.000
_cell.angle_alpha   90.00
_cell.angle_beta   90.00
_cell.angle_gamma   90.00
#
_symmetry.space_group_name_H-M   'P 1'
#
loop_
_entity.id
_entity.type
_entity.pdbx_description
1 polymer ?
#
loop_
_entity_poly.entity_id
_entity_poly.type
_entity_poly.pdbx_seq_one_letter_code
_entity_poly.pdbx_strand_id
1 'polypeptide(L)'
;MLYGKTTVHSIKILALILAVILSLVYSSVTVIRAENGIRDEQEHIRERAEAVERMRRGFEKFEESIDVSDLSITPDELSKLFADATKDTPYLFYVSNNLAYSYRTGGCVVAIKPKYTMEIGEAEAAVEYCRSEVGKIVDLIKHCESDLERLVRAHDLICANFAYDTSLESNNIFSFFKTRRGTCQGYTWTYMAVLRELGIECRYVASDSIAHIWLAVKIDGEWYHSDVTWDDPPSAEDSGKQSRAHLLFSDDKADADGYADRYCAVEIRCESKLYDANDLSSDIPFCTLAGDPNHDGGVTLYDLLLLRYYIEFDSETTQRICRMCADFDGDFDLDENDADRIRGFILNQ
;
A
#
# COMPACT_ATOMS: atom_id res chain seq x y z
N MET A 1 49.54 63.66 36.72
CA MET A 1 49.20 62.22 36.70
C MET A 1 47.70 61.97 36.43
N LEU A 2 47.11 62.52 35.37
CA LEU A 2 45.67 62.40 35.06
C LEU A 2 45.37 61.99 33.58
N TYR A 3 46.40 61.74 32.77
CA TYR A 3 46.25 61.44 31.36
C TYR A 3 46.22 59.92 31.02
N GLY A 4 46.51 59.06 31.99
CA GLY A 4 46.60 57.59 31.74
C GLY A 4 45.34 56.75 31.99
N LYS A 5 44.36 57.28 32.72
CA LYS A 5 43.14 56.48 33.09
C LYS A 5 42.03 56.56 32.05
N THR A 6 41.93 57.65 31.29
CA THR A 6 40.88 57.84 30.26
C THR A 6 41.11 57.02 29.00
N THR A 7 42.39 56.86 28.58
CA THR A 7 42.74 56.01 27.40
C THR A 7 42.50 54.53 27.62
N VAL A 8 42.75 54.01 28.79
CA VAL A 8 42.55 52.58 29.11
C VAL A 8 41.04 52.23 29.17
N HIS A 9 40.17 53.11 29.63
CA HIS A 9 38.75 52.94 29.67
C HIS A 9 38.15 52.94 28.26
N SER A 10 38.56 53.83 27.38
CA SER A 10 38.14 53.93 25.98
C SER A 10 38.52 52.68 25.18
N ILE A 11 39.71 52.11 25.41
CA ILE A 11 40.17 50.87 24.73
C ILE A 11 39.36 49.69 25.20
N LYS A 12 39.04 49.60 26.47
CA LYS A 12 38.19 48.49 27.00
C LYS A 12 36.76 48.55 26.46
N ILE A 13 36.16 49.71 26.33
CA ILE A 13 34.82 49.90 25.74
C ILE A 13 34.86 49.57 24.27
N LEU A 14 35.87 49.96 23.53
CA LEU A 14 36.01 49.65 22.10
C LEU A 14 36.19 48.15 21.88
N ALA A 15 36.97 47.46 22.71
CA ALA A 15 37.12 46.00 22.68
C ALA A 15 35.83 45.27 22.98
N LEU A 16 35.02 45.76 23.94
CA LEU A 16 33.73 45.19 24.27
C LEU A 16 32.72 45.35 23.13
N ILE A 17 32.67 46.54 22.51
CA ILE A 17 31.84 46.82 21.33
C ILE A 17 32.24 45.92 20.16
N LEU A 18 33.55 45.76 19.92
CA LEU A 18 34.02 44.87 18.85
C LEU A 18 33.67 43.39 19.10
N ALA A 19 33.78 42.92 20.34
CA ALA A 19 33.38 41.57 20.72
C ALA A 19 31.88 41.32 20.54
N VAL A 20 31.04 42.31 20.88
CA VAL A 20 29.59 42.23 20.64
C VAL A 20 29.25 42.21 19.15
N ILE A 21 29.90 43.06 18.34
CA ILE A 21 29.72 43.08 16.89
C ILE A 21 30.15 41.73 16.27
N LEU A 22 31.31 41.21 16.66
CA LEU A 22 31.78 39.89 16.19
C LEU A 22 30.84 38.76 16.58
N SER A 23 30.29 38.78 17.79
CA SER A 23 29.30 37.81 18.24
C SER A 23 27.99 37.87 17.43
N LEU A 24 27.50 39.09 17.15
CA LEU A 24 26.31 39.30 16.31
C LEU A 24 26.52 38.85 14.86
N VAL A 25 27.71 39.16 14.29
CA VAL A 25 28.05 38.71 12.94
C VAL A 25 28.18 37.19 12.88
N TYR A 26 28.81 36.57 13.89
CA TYR A 26 28.95 35.11 13.95
C TYR A 26 27.58 34.42 14.06
N SER A 27 26.67 34.91 14.92
CA SER A 27 25.33 34.37 15.05
C SER A 27 24.52 34.55 13.75
N SER A 28 24.62 35.70 13.09
CA SER A 28 23.93 35.93 11.81
C SER A 28 24.44 35.01 10.70
N VAL A 29 25.77 34.78 10.63
CA VAL A 29 26.36 33.83 9.67
C VAL A 29 25.91 32.39 9.95
N THR A 30 25.77 32.00 11.22
CA THR A 30 25.30 30.67 11.62
C THR A 30 23.85 30.48 11.25
N VAL A 31 22.98 31.47 11.46
CA VAL A 31 21.57 31.45 11.06
C VAL A 31 21.43 31.32 9.54
N ILE A 32 22.14 32.15 8.77
CA ILE A 32 22.12 32.12 7.30
C ILE A 32 22.59 30.76 6.77
N ARG A 33 23.61 30.14 7.38
CA ARG A 33 24.06 28.78 7.00
C ARG A 33 23.01 27.71 7.30
N ALA A 34 22.33 27.81 8.44
CA ALA A 34 21.25 26.89 8.79
C ALA A 34 20.04 27.04 7.85
N GLU A 35 19.64 28.27 7.51
CA GLU A 35 18.57 28.54 6.55
C GLU A 35 18.90 28.03 5.14
N ASN A 36 20.16 28.23 4.68
CA ASN A 36 20.59 27.69 3.39
C ASN A 36 20.62 26.17 3.40
N GLY A 37 21.10 25.51 4.47
CA GLY A 37 21.08 24.05 4.61
C GLY A 37 19.67 23.48 4.57
N ILE A 38 18.72 24.12 5.25
CA ILE A 38 17.29 23.72 5.21
C ILE A 38 16.72 23.89 3.79
N ARG A 39 17.07 24.98 3.09
CA ARG A 39 16.62 25.22 1.72
C ARG A 39 17.17 24.17 0.76
N ASP A 40 18.46 23.85 0.85
CA ASP A 40 19.12 22.85 0.02
C ASP A 40 18.50 21.45 0.26
N GLU A 41 18.17 21.11 1.51
CA GLU A 41 17.50 19.85 1.85
C GLU A 41 16.07 19.79 1.29
N GLN A 42 15.30 20.89 1.39
CA GLN A 42 13.96 20.97 0.82
C GLN A 42 13.97 20.87 -0.70
N GLU A 43 14.94 21.50 -1.37
CA GLU A 43 15.11 21.40 -2.82
C GLU A 43 15.45 19.96 -3.22
N HIS A 44 16.33 19.30 -2.50
CA HIS A 44 16.70 17.91 -2.68
C HIS A 44 15.50 16.95 -2.55
N ILE A 45 14.66 17.12 -1.51
CA ILE A 45 13.43 16.34 -1.32
C ILE A 45 12.49 16.54 -2.51
N ARG A 46 12.31 17.79 -2.96
CA ARG A 46 11.44 18.13 -4.08
C ARG A 46 11.91 17.53 -5.40
N GLU A 47 13.22 17.57 -5.69
CA GLU A 47 13.78 16.97 -6.90
C GLU A 47 13.57 15.45 -6.95
N ARG A 48 13.67 14.77 -5.79
CA ARG A 48 13.41 13.32 -5.70
C ARG A 48 11.95 12.99 -5.91
N ALA A 49 11.06 13.75 -5.31
CA ALA A 49 9.62 13.58 -5.54
C ALA A 49 9.26 13.77 -7.01
N GLU A 50 9.86 14.78 -7.68
CA GLU A 50 9.68 15.01 -9.12
C GLU A 50 10.26 13.86 -9.95
N ALA A 51 11.43 13.33 -9.59
CA ALA A 51 12.01 12.18 -10.29
C ALA A 51 11.11 10.94 -10.19
N VAL A 52 10.58 10.63 -9.01
CA VAL A 52 9.63 9.54 -8.78
C VAL A 52 8.39 9.70 -9.66
N GLU A 53 7.84 10.90 -9.72
CA GLU A 53 6.65 11.18 -10.51
C GLU A 53 6.91 11.10 -12.03
N ARG A 54 8.08 11.56 -12.49
CA ARG A 54 8.49 11.37 -13.90
C ARG A 54 8.68 9.91 -14.24
N MET A 55 9.28 9.13 -13.33
CA MET A 55 9.43 7.68 -13.51
C MET A 55 8.06 7.00 -13.63
N ARG A 56 7.11 7.28 -12.74
CA ARG A 56 5.74 6.72 -12.80
C ARG A 56 5.08 7.03 -14.14
N ARG A 57 5.04 8.30 -14.52
CA ARG A 57 4.45 8.71 -15.81
C ARG A 57 5.14 8.10 -17.02
N GLY A 58 6.47 8.01 -16.98
CA GLY A 58 7.25 7.40 -18.06
C GLY A 58 6.98 5.90 -18.16
N PHE A 59 6.87 5.19 -17.03
CA PHE A 59 6.53 3.77 -16.99
C PHE A 59 5.12 3.51 -17.53
N GLU A 60 4.12 4.31 -17.12
CA GLU A 60 2.74 4.21 -17.61
C GLU A 60 2.62 4.47 -19.12
N LYS A 61 3.49 5.30 -19.68
CA LYS A 61 3.52 5.63 -21.11
C LYS A 61 4.48 4.78 -21.92
N PHE A 62 5.15 3.81 -21.30
CA PHE A 62 6.18 2.99 -21.95
C PHE A 62 7.30 3.83 -22.61
N GLU A 63 7.70 4.93 -21.96
CA GLU A 63 8.79 5.76 -22.47
C GLU A 63 10.11 4.97 -22.49
N GLU A 64 10.83 5.02 -23.61
CA GLU A 64 12.15 4.40 -23.72
C GLU A 64 13.22 5.15 -22.94
N SER A 65 12.99 6.44 -22.64
CA SER A 65 13.92 7.32 -21.95
C SER A 65 13.19 8.42 -21.21
N ILE A 66 13.36 8.47 -19.90
CA ILE A 66 12.76 9.46 -19.00
C ILE A 66 13.82 10.51 -18.68
N ASP A 67 13.59 11.75 -19.08
CA ASP A 67 14.52 12.86 -18.86
C ASP A 67 14.45 13.35 -17.40
N VAL A 68 15.61 13.37 -16.74
CA VAL A 68 15.84 13.90 -15.38
C VAL A 68 17.05 14.84 -15.35
N SER A 69 17.45 15.38 -16.52
CA SER A 69 18.68 16.15 -16.69
C SER A 69 18.72 17.48 -15.95
N ASP A 70 17.59 18.02 -15.57
CA ASP A 70 17.40 19.22 -14.76
C ASP A 70 17.38 18.96 -13.25
N LEU A 71 17.42 17.69 -12.83
CA LEU A 71 17.43 17.26 -11.44
C LEU A 71 18.84 16.83 -11.01
N SER A 72 19.16 17.01 -9.72
CA SER A 72 20.46 16.65 -9.14
C SER A 72 20.49 15.21 -8.62
N ILE A 73 19.99 14.25 -9.43
CA ILE A 73 19.90 12.84 -9.07
C ILE A 73 21.23 12.14 -9.30
N THR A 74 21.67 11.37 -8.31
CA THR A 74 22.89 10.55 -8.40
C THR A 74 22.55 9.08 -8.72
N PRO A 75 23.46 8.30 -9.30
CA PRO A 75 23.25 6.88 -9.56
C PRO A 75 22.90 6.06 -8.31
N ASP A 76 23.47 6.41 -7.15
CA ASP A 76 23.26 5.69 -5.89
C ASP A 76 21.82 5.82 -5.37
N GLU A 77 21.09 6.85 -5.81
CA GLU A 77 19.71 7.10 -5.42
C GLU A 77 18.70 6.35 -6.29
N LEU A 78 19.10 5.91 -7.49
CA LEU A 78 18.17 5.32 -8.47
C LEU A 78 17.40 4.12 -7.94
N SER A 79 18.03 3.25 -7.17
CA SER A 79 17.36 2.06 -6.62
C SER A 79 16.22 2.44 -5.68
N LYS A 80 16.44 3.47 -4.83
CA LYS A 80 15.41 3.97 -3.93
C LYS A 80 14.31 4.68 -4.69
N LEU A 81 14.65 5.56 -5.63
CA LEU A 81 13.67 6.27 -6.46
C LEU A 81 12.80 5.32 -7.28
N PHE A 82 13.42 4.27 -7.83
CA PHE A 82 12.68 3.21 -8.53
C PHE A 82 11.70 2.48 -7.60
N ALA A 83 12.17 2.10 -6.41
CA ALA A 83 11.32 1.48 -5.42
C ALA A 83 10.15 2.40 -5.04
N ASP A 84 10.41 3.68 -4.79
CA ASP A 84 9.37 4.67 -4.45
C ASP A 84 8.41 4.91 -5.63
N ALA A 85 8.87 4.79 -6.88
CA ALA A 85 8.03 4.90 -8.06
C ALA A 85 7.12 3.68 -8.28
N THR A 86 7.53 2.49 -7.87
CA THR A 86 6.83 1.23 -8.18
C THR A 86 6.08 0.63 -6.99
N LYS A 87 6.54 0.86 -5.74
CA LYS A 87 5.97 0.23 -4.53
C LYS A 87 4.50 0.59 -4.28
N ASP A 88 4.14 1.85 -4.50
CA ASP A 88 2.76 2.33 -4.32
C ASP A 88 1.92 2.27 -5.61
N THR A 89 2.31 1.44 -6.58
CA THR A 89 1.65 1.34 -7.89
C THR A 89 1.45 -0.12 -8.30
N PRO A 90 0.37 -0.76 -7.86
CA PRO A 90 0.10 -2.19 -8.08
C PRO A 90 0.18 -2.62 -9.55
N TYR A 91 -0.13 -1.72 -10.46
CA TYR A 91 -0.27 -1.99 -11.89
C TYR A 91 1.01 -1.78 -12.73
N LEU A 92 2.15 -1.42 -12.10
CA LEU A 92 3.45 -1.31 -12.81
C LEU A 92 4.27 -2.61 -12.81
N PHE A 93 3.64 -3.75 -12.68
CA PHE A 93 4.28 -5.07 -12.62
C PHE A 93 5.03 -5.48 -13.90
N TYR A 94 4.80 -4.79 -15.00
CA TYR A 94 5.49 -4.98 -16.27
C TYR A 94 6.82 -4.21 -16.38
N VAL A 95 7.17 -3.39 -15.37
CA VAL A 95 8.43 -2.67 -15.34
C VAL A 95 9.49 -3.52 -14.64
N SER A 96 10.61 -3.80 -15.34
CA SER A 96 11.71 -4.57 -14.78
C SER A 96 12.48 -3.80 -13.72
N ASN A 97 12.94 -4.48 -12.68
CA ASN A 97 13.86 -3.92 -11.68
C ASN A 97 15.25 -3.55 -12.27
N ASN A 98 15.54 -3.96 -13.52
CA ASN A 98 16.79 -3.65 -14.21
C ASN A 98 16.63 -2.36 -15.02
N LEU A 99 17.09 -1.24 -14.44
CA LEU A 99 17.15 0.04 -15.14
C LEU A 99 18.52 0.27 -15.75
N ALA A 100 18.55 0.81 -16.98
CA ALA A 100 19.74 1.48 -17.50
C ALA A 100 19.59 2.99 -17.30
N TYR A 101 20.71 3.72 -17.25
CA TYR A 101 20.69 5.17 -17.12
C TYR A 101 21.88 5.80 -17.85
N SER A 102 21.74 7.07 -18.18
CA SER A 102 22.82 7.91 -18.71
C SER A 102 23.16 8.98 -17.68
N TYR A 103 24.43 9.34 -17.56
CA TYR A 103 24.90 10.37 -16.66
C TYR A 103 25.91 11.29 -17.35
N ARG A 104 26.02 12.54 -16.85
CA ARG A 104 27.01 13.52 -17.35
C ARG A 104 28.30 13.47 -16.54
N THR A 105 29.37 14.02 -17.11
CA THR A 105 30.61 14.28 -16.37
C THR A 105 30.29 15.11 -15.14
N GLY A 106 30.55 14.57 -13.95
CA GLY A 106 30.13 15.17 -12.67
C GLY A 106 29.15 14.32 -11.89
N GLY A 107 28.65 13.20 -12.46
CA GLY A 107 27.96 12.14 -11.74
C GLY A 107 26.44 12.23 -11.68
N CYS A 108 25.81 13.32 -12.17
CA CYS A 108 24.34 13.40 -12.18
C CYS A 108 23.73 12.59 -13.31
N VAL A 109 22.67 11.87 -13.02
CA VAL A 109 21.83 11.15 -13.99
C VAL A 109 21.12 12.15 -14.88
N VAL A 110 21.10 11.90 -16.19
CA VAL A 110 20.42 12.76 -17.15
C VAL A 110 19.21 12.09 -17.79
N ALA A 111 19.23 10.75 -17.88
CA ALA A 111 18.09 9.99 -18.38
C ALA A 111 18.06 8.61 -17.75
N ILE A 112 16.86 8.15 -17.45
CA ILE A 112 16.55 6.79 -16.97
C ILE A 112 15.94 6.02 -18.13
N LYS A 113 16.43 4.82 -18.39
CA LYS A 113 15.97 3.95 -19.48
C LYS A 113 15.34 2.69 -18.89
N PRO A 114 14.01 2.67 -18.76
CA PRO A 114 13.29 1.51 -18.25
C PRO A 114 13.44 0.32 -19.18
N LYS A 115 13.32 -0.86 -18.61
CA LYS A 115 13.15 -2.10 -19.35
C LYS A 115 11.77 -2.67 -19.00
N TYR A 116 11.00 -2.97 -20.02
CA TYR A 116 9.68 -3.57 -19.85
C TYR A 116 9.76 -5.08 -20.07
N THR A 117 8.98 -5.84 -19.30
CA THR A 117 8.90 -7.30 -19.35
C THR A 117 7.81 -7.81 -20.29
N MET A 118 6.96 -6.90 -20.78
CA MET A 118 5.85 -7.16 -21.69
C MET A 118 5.84 -6.10 -22.80
N GLU A 119 5.28 -6.44 -23.94
CA GLU A 119 4.94 -5.47 -24.98
C GLU A 119 3.77 -4.59 -24.54
N ILE A 120 3.66 -3.37 -25.08
CA ILE A 120 2.67 -2.37 -24.66
C ILE A 120 1.25 -2.94 -24.64
N GLY A 121 0.78 -3.52 -25.74
CA GLY A 121 -0.58 -4.06 -25.83
C GLY A 121 -0.85 -5.24 -24.92
N GLU A 122 0.16 -6.03 -24.62
CA GLU A 122 0.08 -7.14 -23.67
C GLU A 122 -0.03 -6.60 -22.22
N ALA A 123 0.78 -5.61 -21.87
CA ALA A 123 0.75 -4.99 -20.55
C ALA A 123 -0.56 -4.22 -20.31
N GLU A 124 -1.07 -3.49 -21.30
CA GLU A 124 -2.37 -2.80 -21.23
C GLU A 124 -3.51 -3.81 -20.99
N ALA A 125 -3.54 -4.92 -21.72
CA ALA A 125 -4.53 -5.98 -21.53
C ALA A 125 -4.41 -6.65 -20.16
N ALA A 126 -3.19 -6.87 -19.66
CA ALA A 126 -2.95 -7.44 -18.34
C ALA A 126 -3.38 -6.49 -17.22
N VAL A 127 -3.14 -5.19 -17.35
CA VAL A 127 -3.61 -4.16 -16.39
C VAL A 127 -5.12 -4.09 -16.38
N GLU A 128 -5.77 -4.06 -17.55
CA GLU A 128 -7.24 -4.05 -17.64
C GLU A 128 -7.87 -5.29 -17.01
N TYR A 129 -7.29 -6.47 -17.26
CA TYR A 129 -7.70 -7.70 -16.59
C TYR A 129 -7.61 -7.57 -15.06
N CYS A 130 -6.49 -7.05 -14.51
CA CYS A 130 -6.36 -6.86 -13.06
C CYS A 130 -7.39 -5.85 -12.53
N ARG A 131 -7.65 -4.76 -13.24
CA ARG A 131 -8.68 -3.77 -12.85
C ARG A 131 -10.08 -4.39 -12.84
N SER A 132 -10.39 -5.22 -13.82
CA SER A 132 -11.65 -5.96 -13.87
C SER A 132 -11.81 -6.90 -12.66
N GLU A 133 -10.78 -7.67 -12.31
CA GLU A 133 -10.83 -8.56 -11.14
C GLU A 133 -10.94 -7.78 -9.82
N VAL A 134 -10.21 -6.66 -9.68
CA VAL A 134 -10.35 -5.74 -8.54
C VAL A 134 -11.78 -5.17 -8.48
N GLY A 135 -12.33 -4.77 -9.61
CA GLY A 135 -13.70 -4.25 -9.72
C GLY A 135 -14.75 -5.25 -9.23
N LYS A 136 -14.60 -6.53 -9.58
CA LYS A 136 -15.47 -7.59 -9.09
C LYS A 136 -15.44 -7.72 -7.57
N ILE A 137 -14.23 -7.75 -6.96
CA ILE A 137 -14.09 -7.79 -5.50
C ILE A 137 -14.76 -6.56 -4.86
N VAL A 138 -14.53 -5.37 -5.42
CA VAL A 138 -15.14 -4.13 -4.94
C VAL A 138 -16.67 -4.19 -5.04
N ASP A 139 -17.21 -4.72 -6.11
CA ASP A 139 -18.66 -4.87 -6.31
C ASP A 139 -19.32 -5.75 -5.26
N LEU A 140 -18.62 -6.79 -4.76
CA LEU A 140 -19.12 -7.61 -3.67
C LEU A 140 -19.26 -6.85 -2.34
N ILE A 141 -18.37 -5.88 -2.07
CA ILE A 141 -18.23 -5.26 -0.73
C ILE A 141 -18.52 -3.76 -0.67
N LYS A 142 -18.64 -3.05 -1.80
CA LYS A 142 -18.89 -1.58 -1.83
C LYS A 142 -20.14 -1.14 -1.08
N HIS A 143 -21.09 -2.05 -0.86
CA HIS A 143 -22.35 -1.78 -0.18
C HIS A 143 -22.30 -1.99 1.34
N CYS A 144 -21.17 -2.41 1.89
CA CYS A 144 -20.95 -2.47 3.33
C CYS A 144 -21.10 -1.07 3.95
N GLU A 145 -21.56 -1.03 5.21
CA GLU A 145 -22.03 0.21 5.84
C GLU A 145 -20.89 1.20 6.18
N SER A 146 -19.68 0.69 6.42
CA SER A 146 -18.53 1.50 6.84
C SER A 146 -17.24 1.13 6.10
N ASP A 147 -16.26 2.04 6.12
CA ASP A 147 -14.93 1.76 5.58
C ASP A 147 -14.23 0.65 6.37
N LEU A 148 -14.46 0.57 7.69
CA LEU A 148 -13.98 -0.54 8.51
C LEU A 148 -14.52 -1.88 8.00
N GLU A 149 -15.82 -1.98 7.77
CA GLU A 149 -16.42 -3.22 7.27
C GLU A 149 -15.91 -3.56 5.87
N ARG A 150 -15.82 -2.59 4.95
CA ARG A 150 -15.25 -2.80 3.60
C ARG A 150 -13.82 -3.31 3.66
N LEU A 151 -12.98 -2.72 4.52
CA LEU A 151 -11.59 -3.13 4.73
C LEU A 151 -11.49 -4.56 5.23
N VAL A 152 -12.26 -4.92 6.27
CA VAL A 152 -12.31 -6.27 6.85
C VAL A 152 -12.79 -7.29 5.80
N ARG A 153 -13.84 -6.97 5.04
CA ARG A 153 -14.36 -7.85 3.99
C ARG A 153 -13.37 -8.05 2.83
N ALA A 154 -12.65 -6.98 2.43
CA ALA A 154 -11.59 -7.08 1.43
C ALA A 154 -10.46 -8.02 1.88
N HIS A 155 -10.04 -7.90 3.15
CA HIS A 155 -9.07 -8.79 3.79
C HIS A 155 -9.56 -10.25 3.74
N ASP A 156 -10.76 -10.52 4.24
CA ASP A 156 -11.33 -11.87 4.32
C ASP A 156 -11.48 -12.51 2.94
N LEU A 157 -11.95 -11.75 1.94
CA LEU A 157 -12.09 -12.25 0.56
C LEU A 157 -10.74 -12.67 -0.03
N ILE A 158 -9.70 -11.89 0.22
CA ILE A 158 -8.37 -12.24 -0.29
C ILE A 158 -7.85 -13.50 0.41
N CYS A 159 -7.93 -13.58 1.74
CA CYS A 159 -7.51 -14.77 2.48
C CYS A 159 -8.31 -16.02 2.08
N ALA A 160 -9.61 -15.88 1.78
CA ALA A 160 -10.47 -17.03 1.43
C ALA A 160 -10.25 -17.57 0.01
N ASN A 161 -9.85 -16.69 -0.94
CA ASN A 161 -9.87 -17.04 -2.37
C ASN A 161 -8.48 -17.19 -3.00
N PHE A 162 -7.42 -16.91 -2.25
CA PHE A 162 -6.04 -17.03 -2.70
C PHE A 162 -5.26 -17.95 -1.77
N ALA A 163 -4.08 -18.36 -2.17
CA ALA A 163 -3.18 -19.16 -1.35
C ALA A 163 -1.73 -18.70 -1.49
N TYR A 164 -0.93 -18.83 -0.42
CA TYR A 164 0.48 -18.46 -0.46
C TYR A 164 1.27 -19.35 -1.42
N ASP A 165 2.09 -18.72 -2.27
CA ASP A 165 2.94 -19.42 -3.24
C ASP A 165 4.34 -19.65 -2.67
N THR A 166 4.58 -20.87 -2.19
CA THR A 166 5.89 -21.29 -1.66
C THR A 166 6.95 -21.47 -2.75
N SER A 167 6.57 -21.51 -4.04
CA SER A 167 7.54 -21.53 -5.15
C SER A 167 8.16 -20.16 -5.43
N LEU A 168 7.54 -19.08 -4.92
CA LEU A 168 7.92 -17.68 -5.10
C LEU A 168 7.87 -17.19 -6.56
N GLU A 169 7.17 -17.89 -7.44
CA GLU A 169 7.06 -17.53 -8.87
C GLU A 169 6.01 -16.46 -9.10
N SER A 170 4.92 -16.47 -8.31
CA SER A 170 3.80 -15.54 -8.44
C SER A 170 3.97 -14.35 -7.49
N ASN A 171 4.62 -13.29 -7.98
CA ASN A 171 5.07 -12.16 -7.18
C ASN A 171 4.50 -10.79 -7.60
N ASN A 172 3.40 -10.76 -8.32
CA ASN A 172 2.72 -9.52 -8.72
C ASN A 172 1.21 -9.74 -8.83
N ILE A 173 0.44 -8.64 -8.91
CA ILE A 173 -1.02 -8.67 -8.95
C ILE A 173 -1.57 -9.47 -10.14
N PHE A 174 -0.94 -9.42 -11.32
CA PHE A 174 -1.40 -10.13 -12.51
C PHE A 174 -1.25 -11.66 -12.35
N SER A 175 -0.05 -12.12 -11.94
CA SER A 175 0.17 -13.55 -11.68
C SER A 175 -0.70 -14.04 -10.52
N PHE A 176 -0.92 -13.21 -9.50
CA PHE A 176 -1.77 -13.52 -8.35
C PHE A 176 -3.21 -13.83 -8.78
N PHE A 177 -3.84 -12.96 -9.56
CA PHE A 177 -5.19 -13.22 -10.08
C PHE A 177 -5.23 -14.43 -11.02
N LYS A 178 -4.21 -14.61 -11.88
CA LYS A 178 -4.17 -15.72 -12.85
C LYS A 178 -4.03 -17.09 -12.20
N THR A 179 -3.23 -17.20 -11.14
CA THR A 179 -2.91 -18.48 -10.52
C THR A 179 -3.68 -18.74 -9.25
N ARG A 180 -4.37 -17.72 -8.70
CA ARG A 180 -4.97 -17.71 -7.36
C ARG A 180 -3.93 -18.04 -6.26
N ARG A 181 -2.65 -17.78 -6.54
CA ARG A 181 -1.54 -18.00 -5.62
C ARG A 181 -0.56 -16.85 -5.72
N GLY A 182 0.12 -16.53 -4.60
CA GLY A 182 1.15 -15.49 -4.65
C GLY A 182 1.96 -15.35 -3.39
N THR A 183 3.01 -14.54 -3.50
CA THR A 183 3.83 -14.10 -2.37
C THR A 183 3.21 -12.88 -1.69
N CYS A 184 3.86 -12.37 -0.64
CA CYS A 184 3.44 -11.14 0.03
C CYS A 184 3.21 -9.96 -0.94
N GLN A 185 3.94 -9.90 -2.07
CA GLN A 185 3.74 -8.87 -3.09
C GLN A 185 2.38 -8.99 -3.79
N GLY A 186 1.98 -10.20 -4.17
CA GLY A 186 0.66 -10.44 -4.78
C GLY A 186 -0.47 -10.04 -3.84
N TYR A 187 -0.41 -10.48 -2.58
CA TYR A 187 -1.36 -10.14 -1.54
C TYR A 187 -1.44 -8.63 -1.30
N THR A 188 -0.30 -8.00 -1.01
CA THR A 188 -0.22 -6.57 -0.67
C THR A 188 -0.73 -5.69 -1.80
N TRP A 189 -0.33 -5.95 -3.05
CA TRP A 189 -0.76 -5.13 -4.19
C TRP A 189 -2.22 -5.35 -4.57
N THR A 190 -2.74 -6.56 -4.41
CA THR A 190 -4.17 -6.81 -4.62
C THR A 190 -5.00 -6.10 -3.56
N TYR A 191 -4.63 -6.22 -2.29
CA TYR A 191 -5.31 -5.55 -1.19
C TYR A 191 -5.26 -4.02 -1.35
N MET A 192 -4.08 -3.46 -1.67
CA MET A 192 -3.92 -2.04 -1.97
C MET A 192 -4.82 -1.57 -3.11
N ALA A 193 -4.91 -2.32 -4.19
CA ALA A 193 -5.75 -1.97 -5.34
C ALA A 193 -7.24 -1.94 -4.96
N VAL A 194 -7.71 -2.93 -4.22
CA VAL A 194 -9.09 -3.02 -3.72
C VAL A 194 -9.41 -1.87 -2.76
N LEU A 195 -8.55 -1.62 -1.76
CA LEU A 195 -8.76 -0.55 -0.79
C LEU A 195 -8.80 0.84 -1.44
N ARG A 196 -7.93 1.09 -2.42
CA ARG A 196 -7.91 2.37 -3.15
C ARG A 196 -9.15 2.57 -4.00
N GLU A 197 -9.65 1.53 -4.64
CA GLU A 197 -10.91 1.60 -5.40
C GLU A 197 -12.12 1.89 -4.48
N LEU A 198 -12.07 1.40 -3.22
CA LEU A 198 -13.04 1.72 -2.18
C LEU A 198 -12.84 3.11 -1.54
N GLY A 199 -11.79 3.85 -1.93
CA GLY A 199 -11.47 5.16 -1.37
C GLY A 199 -10.77 5.12 -0.01
N ILE A 200 -10.31 3.95 0.44
CA ILE A 200 -9.61 3.78 1.72
C ILE A 200 -8.12 4.10 1.53
N GLU A 201 -7.62 5.05 2.31
CA GLU A 201 -6.22 5.46 2.24
C GLU A 201 -5.30 4.36 2.77
N CYS A 202 -4.32 3.95 1.96
CA CYS A 202 -3.34 2.94 2.34
C CYS A 202 -1.96 3.24 1.74
N ARG A 203 -0.91 2.71 2.37
CA ARG A 203 0.49 2.88 1.99
C ARG A 203 1.23 1.55 2.11
N TYR A 204 2.19 1.37 1.23
CA TYR A 204 3.11 0.26 1.23
C TYR A 204 4.09 0.36 2.40
N VAL A 205 4.24 -0.70 3.17
CA VAL A 205 5.23 -0.87 4.22
C VAL A 205 6.12 -2.06 3.89
N ALA A 206 7.40 -1.94 4.16
CA ALA A 206 8.36 -3.00 3.91
C ALA A 206 9.34 -3.16 5.08
N SER A 207 9.91 -4.35 5.19
CA SER A 207 11.06 -4.65 6.03
C SER A 207 12.01 -5.57 5.29
N ASP A 208 13.24 -5.11 5.08
CA ASP A 208 14.28 -5.88 4.40
C ASP A 208 14.82 -6.99 5.31
N SER A 209 14.82 -6.79 6.64
CA SER A 209 15.34 -7.75 7.60
C SER A 209 14.53 -9.05 7.66
N ILE A 210 13.23 -8.98 7.41
CA ILE A 210 12.34 -10.15 7.35
C ILE A 210 11.89 -10.44 5.90
N ALA A 211 12.40 -9.70 4.90
CA ALA A 211 12.06 -9.83 3.49
C ALA A 211 10.55 -9.86 3.24
N HIS A 212 9.81 -8.90 3.82
CA HIS A 212 8.35 -8.88 3.84
C HIS A 212 7.77 -7.50 3.53
N ILE A 213 6.55 -7.51 3.02
CA ILE A 213 5.78 -6.30 2.70
C ILE A 213 4.32 -6.46 3.09
N TRP A 214 3.70 -5.36 3.52
CA TRP A 214 2.28 -5.28 3.91
C TRP A 214 1.77 -3.84 3.75
N LEU A 215 0.60 -3.51 4.29
CA LEU A 215 0.04 -2.17 4.24
C LEU A 215 0.01 -1.49 5.61
N ALA A 216 0.17 -0.17 5.60
CA ALA A 216 -0.46 0.73 6.55
C ALA A 216 -1.77 1.23 5.93
N VAL A 217 -2.86 1.18 6.69
CA VAL A 217 -4.21 1.55 6.27
C VAL A 217 -4.78 2.59 7.21
N LYS A 218 -5.64 3.49 6.71
CA LYS A 218 -6.20 4.56 7.52
C LYS A 218 -7.69 4.38 7.69
N ILE A 219 -8.13 4.21 8.94
CA ILE A 219 -9.53 4.06 9.33
C ILE A 219 -9.82 5.09 10.42
N ASP A 220 -10.93 5.82 10.28
CA ASP A 220 -11.40 6.85 11.24
C ASP A 220 -10.33 7.89 11.59
N GLY A 221 -9.44 8.20 10.64
CA GLY A 221 -8.37 9.18 10.79
C GLY A 221 -7.07 8.63 11.37
N GLU A 222 -7.06 7.41 11.89
CA GLU A 222 -5.91 6.74 12.50
C GLU A 222 -5.27 5.73 11.56
N TRP A 223 -3.93 5.57 11.65
CA TRP A 223 -3.19 4.59 10.88
C TRP A 223 -3.03 3.29 11.67
N TYR A 224 -3.11 2.17 10.95
CA TYR A 224 -2.90 0.81 11.46
C TYR A 224 -2.08 0.01 10.44
N HIS A 225 -1.30 -0.95 10.92
CA HIS A 225 -0.78 -1.99 10.05
C HIS A 225 -1.88 -2.99 9.69
N SER A 226 -1.81 -3.57 8.49
CA SER A 226 -2.73 -4.63 8.04
C SER A 226 -1.99 -5.56 7.09
N ASP A 227 -1.82 -6.82 7.48
CA ASP A 227 -1.05 -7.82 6.76
C ASP A 227 -1.89 -9.04 6.40
N VAL A 228 -2.51 -8.97 5.24
CA VAL A 228 -3.32 -10.05 4.68
C VAL A 228 -2.52 -11.33 4.37
N THR A 229 -1.20 -11.22 4.22
CA THR A 229 -0.35 -12.39 3.93
C THR A 229 -0.17 -13.29 5.15
N TRP A 230 0.11 -12.69 6.32
CA TRP A 230 0.32 -13.46 7.55
C TRP A 230 -0.98 -13.98 8.15
N ASP A 231 -2.12 -13.46 7.72
CA ASP A 231 -3.44 -13.98 8.08
C ASP A 231 -3.91 -15.13 7.16
N ASP A 232 -3.15 -15.43 6.09
CA ASP A 232 -3.34 -16.60 5.21
C ASP A 232 -2.09 -17.51 5.23
N PRO A 233 -1.88 -18.28 6.31
CA PRO A 233 -0.68 -19.07 6.49
C PRO A 233 -0.56 -20.22 5.48
N PRO A 234 0.66 -20.55 5.01
CA PRO A 234 0.89 -21.53 3.95
C PRO A 234 0.71 -23.00 4.38
N SER A 235 0.32 -23.25 5.64
CA SER A 235 0.21 -24.63 6.15
C SER A 235 -1.08 -25.31 5.69
N ALA A 236 -0.95 -26.55 5.22
CA ALA A 236 -2.11 -27.37 4.83
C ALA A 236 -3.07 -27.68 6.02
N GLU A 237 -2.56 -27.62 7.26
CA GLU A 237 -3.34 -27.85 8.47
C GLU A 237 -4.20 -26.65 8.86
N ASP A 238 -3.79 -25.44 8.43
CA ASP A 238 -4.50 -24.18 8.67
C ASP A 238 -5.20 -23.63 7.43
N SER A 239 -5.06 -24.33 6.28
CA SER A 239 -5.76 -23.93 5.05
C SER A 239 -7.28 -23.98 5.26
N GLY A 240 -7.92 -22.83 5.08
CA GLY A 240 -9.35 -22.64 5.32
C GLY A 240 -9.74 -22.13 6.70
N LYS A 241 -8.78 -21.92 7.62
CA LYS A 241 -9.02 -21.15 8.84
C LYS A 241 -8.79 -19.68 8.56
N GLN A 242 -9.85 -18.91 8.64
CA GLN A 242 -9.77 -17.44 8.55
C GLN A 242 -9.13 -16.88 9.83
N SER A 243 -8.13 -16.01 9.67
CA SER A 243 -7.47 -15.27 10.72
C SER A 243 -7.58 -13.77 10.48
N ARG A 244 -7.57 -12.98 11.52
CA ARG A 244 -7.45 -11.53 11.50
C ARG A 244 -6.45 -11.06 12.56
N ALA A 245 -5.50 -11.93 12.92
CA ALA A 245 -4.49 -11.65 13.95
C ALA A 245 -3.57 -10.49 13.55
N HIS A 246 -3.40 -10.29 12.24
CA HIS A 246 -2.57 -9.23 11.64
C HIS A 246 -3.40 -8.19 10.89
N LEU A 247 -4.67 -8.02 11.27
CA LEU A 247 -5.59 -7.00 10.75
C LEU A 247 -5.68 -5.84 11.73
N LEU A 248 -5.38 -4.62 11.29
CA LEU A 248 -5.51 -3.37 12.05
C LEU A 248 -4.74 -3.37 13.39
N PHE A 249 -3.42 -3.47 13.33
CA PHE A 249 -2.58 -3.50 14.53
C PHE A 249 -1.62 -2.29 14.63
N SER A 250 -1.19 -2.00 15.87
CA SER A 250 -0.32 -0.88 16.20
C SER A 250 1.16 -1.16 15.93
N ASP A 251 2.00 -0.10 15.99
CA ASP A 251 3.46 -0.20 15.99
C ASP A 251 3.97 -1.07 17.14
N ASP A 252 3.39 -0.96 18.35
CA ASP A 252 3.78 -1.76 19.51
C ASP A 252 3.51 -3.26 19.30
N LYS A 253 2.36 -3.59 18.71
CA LYS A 253 2.04 -4.98 18.35
C LYS A 253 2.94 -5.47 17.22
N ALA A 254 3.21 -4.64 16.22
CA ALA A 254 4.15 -4.95 15.15
C ALA A 254 5.55 -5.31 15.70
N ASP A 255 6.06 -4.54 16.69
CA ASP A 255 7.33 -4.81 17.33
C ASP A 255 7.31 -6.14 18.11
N ALA A 256 6.19 -6.43 18.79
CA ALA A 256 6.02 -7.68 19.54
C ALA A 256 5.93 -8.90 18.63
N ASP A 257 5.32 -8.77 17.45
CA ASP A 257 5.09 -9.86 16.48
C ASP A 257 6.27 -10.03 15.50
N GLY A 258 7.33 -9.21 15.62
CA GLY A 258 8.58 -9.39 14.87
C GLY A 258 8.66 -8.65 13.53
N TYR A 259 7.79 -7.66 13.28
CA TYR A 259 7.89 -6.75 12.14
C TYR A 259 9.02 -5.74 12.36
N ALA A 260 10.27 -6.16 12.21
CA ALA A 260 11.44 -5.34 12.47
C ALA A 260 11.75 -4.38 11.30
N ASP A 261 12.51 -3.30 11.58
CA ASP A 261 13.10 -2.38 10.58
C ASP A 261 12.11 -1.90 9.51
N ARG A 262 10.89 -1.57 9.93
CA ARG A 262 9.81 -1.11 9.03
C ARG A 262 10.14 0.23 8.39
N TYR A 263 9.87 0.34 7.11
CA TYR A 263 9.95 1.61 6.40
C TYR A 263 8.79 1.80 5.41
N CYS A 264 8.43 3.05 5.22
CA CYS A 264 7.46 3.51 4.24
C CYS A 264 8.05 4.71 3.49
N ALA A 265 7.57 5.01 2.29
CA ALA A 265 8.00 6.18 1.51
C ALA A 265 7.70 7.51 2.23
N VAL A 266 6.66 7.52 3.08
CA VAL A 266 6.27 8.64 3.96
C VAL A 266 6.34 8.16 5.40
N GLU A 267 6.74 9.02 6.33
CA GLU A 267 6.69 8.68 7.75
C GLU A 267 5.22 8.47 8.18
N ILE A 268 4.90 7.26 8.61
CA ILE A 268 3.59 6.87 9.13
C ILE A 268 3.81 6.26 10.51
N ARG A 269 2.91 6.60 11.45
CA ARG A 269 2.89 6.04 12.80
C ARG A 269 1.54 5.40 13.05
N CYS A 270 1.56 4.11 13.39
CA CYS A 270 0.40 3.33 13.74
C CYS A 270 0.29 3.25 15.27
N GLU A 271 -0.08 4.38 15.91
CA GLU A 271 -0.05 4.51 17.37
C GLU A 271 -1.30 3.95 18.06
N SER A 272 -2.42 3.83 17.33
CA SER A 272 -3.68 3.38 17.89
C SER A 272 -3.68 1.88 18.17
N LYS A 273 -4.04 1.48 19.39
CA LYS A 273 -4.14 0.09 19.86
C LYS A 273 -5.58 -0.42 19.92
N LEU A 274 -6.50 0.29 19.29
CA LEU A 274 -7.94 0.01 19.40
C LEU A 274 -8.27 -1.44 19.00
N TYR A 275 -7.56 -1.98 18.01
CA TYR A 275 -7.80 -3.31 17.47
C TYR A 275 -6.72 -4.35 17.82
N ASP A 276 -5.67 -4.00 18.59
CA ASP A 276 -4.55 -4.92 18.89
C ASP A 276 -4.97 -6.25 19.52
N ALA A 277 -6.06 -6.24 20.29
CA ALA A 277 -6.59 -7.42 20.98
C ALA A 277 -7.98 -7.84 20.46
N ASN A 278 -8.47 -7.24 19.37
CA ASN A 278 -9.81 -7.46 18.84
C ASN A 278 -9.72 -7.92 17.38
N ASP A 279 -10.12 -9.15 17.10
CA ASP A 279 -10.19 -9.70 15.75
C ASP A 279 -11.44 -9.26 14.97
N LEU A 280 -12.25 -8.37 15.55
CA LEU A 280 -13.49 -7.84 14.98
C LEU A 280 -14.56 -8.89 14.65
N SER A 281 -14.38 -10.15 15.03
CA SER A 281 -15.30 -11.23 14.68
C SER A 281 -16.67 -11.11 15.35
N SER A 282 -16.75 -10.41 16.50
CA SER A 282 -18.01 -10.10 17.17
C SER A 282 -18.83 -9.02 16.46
N ASP A 283 -18.17 -8.06 15.84
CA ASP A 283 -18.80 -6.90 15.23
C ASP A 283 -19.02 -7.13 13.72
N ILE A 284 -18.06 -7.77 13.09
CA ILE A 284 -18.08 -8.14 11.68
C ILE A 284 -17.80 -9.65 11.58
N PRO A 285 -18.82 -10.52 11.71
CA PRO A 285 -18.64 -11.97 11.66
C PRO A 285 -18.00 -12.42 10.34
N PHE A 286 -17.19 -13.48 10.41
CA PHE A 286 -16.68 -14.13 9.20
C PHE A 286 -17.82 -14.67 8.32
N CYS A 287 -17.64 -14.62 7.02
CA CYS A 287 -18.49 -15.34 6.07
C CYS A 287 -18.05 -16.81 6.02
N THR A 288 -18.67 -17.66 6.82
CA THR A 288 -18.20 -19.03 7.04
C THR A 288 -18.90 -20.09 6.20
N LEU A 289 -20.02 -19.74 5.56
CA LEU A 289 -20.82 -20.68 4.80
C LEU A 289 -21.13 -20.13 3.41
N ALA A 290 -20.39 -20.61 2.41
CA ALA A 290 -20.70 -20.31 1.01
C ALA A 290 -22.10 -20.84 0.67
N GLY A 291 -22.91 -20.03 0.01
CA GLY A 291 -24.30 -20.35 -0.34
C GLY A 291 -25.32 -19.95 0.73
N ASP A 292 -24.91 -19.30 1.82
CA ASP A 292 -25.80 -18.78 2.88
C ASP A 292 -25.79 -17.22 2.88
N PRO A 293 -26.39 -16.57 1.87
CA PRO A 293 -26.39 -15.12 1.76
C PRO A 293 -27.26 -14.41 2.81
N ASN A 294 -28.11 -15.13 3.54
CA ASN A 294 -28.96 -14.56 4.60
C ASN A 294 -28.40 -14.78 6.01
N HIS A 295 -27.31 -15.57 6.14
CA HIS A 295 -26.64 -15.91 7.40
C HIS A 295 -27.56 -16.60 8.42
N ASP A 296 -28.49 -17.44 7.96
CA ASP A 296 -29.36 -18.22 8.85
C ASP A 296 -28.71 -19.54 9.33
N GLY A 297 -27.53 -19.86 8.82
CA GLY A 297 -26.69 -21.00 9.21
C GLY A 297 -26.97 -22.25 8.37
N GLY A 298 -27.69 -22.14 7.25
CA GLY A 298 -27.94 -23.24 6.35
C GLY A 298 -28.03 -22.85 4.89
N VAL A 299 -27.61 -23.69 3.98
CA VAL A 299 -27.78 -23.48 2.54
C VAL A 299 -29.07 -24.18 2.09
N THR A 300 -30.08 -23.39 1.75
CA THR A 300 -31.45 -23.83 1.52
C THR A 300 -32.01 -23.29 0.19
N LEU A 301 -33.23 -23.73 -0.15
CA LEU A 301 -33.93 -23.16 -1.32
C LEU A 301 -34.19 -21.65 -1.16
N TYR A 302 -34.26 -21.14 0.07
CA TYR A 302 -34.47 -19.73 0.31
C TYR A 302 -33.26 -18.90 -0.14
N ASP A 303 -32.04 -19.37 0.10
CA ASP A 303 -30.79 -18.76 -0.33
C ASP A 303 -30.67 -18.70 -1.86
N LEU A 304 -31.01 -19.80 -2.52
CA LEU A 304 -31.10 -19.86 -3.97
C LEU A 304 -32.09 -18.84 -4.53
N LEU A 305 -33.27 -18.71 -3.91
CA LEU A 305 -34.29 -17.74 -4.35
C LEU A 305 -33.82 -16.29 -4.12
N LEU A 306 -33.14 -16.00 -2.99
CA LEU A 306 -32.57 -14.70 -2.71
C LEU A 306 -31.53 -14.30 -3.74
N LEU A 307 -30.60 -15.20 -4.06
CA LEU A 307 -29.57 -14.94 -5.07
C LEU A 307 -30.18 -14.71 -6.46
N ARG A 308 -31.12 -15.58 -6.89
CA ARG A 308 -31.81 -15.42 -8.19
C ARG A 308 -32.58 -14.12 -8.28
N TYR A 309 -33.26 -13.75 -7.20
CA TYR A 309 -33.96 -12.48 -7.13
C TYR A 309 -32.98 -11.30 -7.26
N TYR A 310 -31.81 -11.39 -6.60
CA TYR A 310 -30.75 -10.40 -6.72
C TYR A 310 -30.23 -10.29 -8.17
N ILE A 311 -29.91 -11.42 -8.82
CA ILE A 311 -29.40 -11.47 -10.20
C ILE A 311 -30.42 -10.87 -11.19
N GLU A 312 -31.71 -11.21 -11.04
CA GLU A 312 -32.76 -10.78 -11.99
C GLU A 312 -33.13 -9.30 -11.86
N PHE A 313 -33.14 -8.77 -10.63
CA PHE A 313 -33.71 -7.44 -10.38
C PHE A 313 -32.68 -6.37 -10.03
N ASP A 314 -31.39 -6.75 -9.83
CA ASP A 314 -30.28 -5.83 -9.48
C ASP A 314 -30.72 -4.62 -8.64
N SER A 315 -31.53 -4.87 -7.60
CA SER A 315 -32.20 -3.78 -6.90
C SER A 315 -31.44 -3.47 -5.62
N GLU A 316 -30.85 -2.29 -5.55
CA GLU A 316 -30.34 -1.65 -4.34
C GLU A 316 -31.38 -1.63 -3.20
N THR A 317 -32.64 -1.89 -3.51
CA THR A 317 -33.79 -1.79 -2.61
C THR A 317 -34.25 -3.12 -2.01
N THR A 318 -33.77 -4.25 -2.49
CA THR A 318 -34.24 -5.55 -2.05
C THR A 318 -33.22 -6.29 -1.22
N GLN A 319 -33.61 -6.53 -0.01
CA GLN A 319 -32.99 -7.39 1.01
C GLN A 319 -31.44 -7.45 0.96
N ARG A 320 -30.82 -7.00 2.06
CA ARG A 320 -29.36 -7.12 2.26
C ARG A 320 -28.98 -8.60 2.20
N ILE A 321 -28.37 -9.01 1.12
CA ILE A 321 -27.74 -10.32 1.01
C ILE A 321 -26.24 -10.16 1.27
N CYS A 322 -25.62 -11.13 1.90
CA CYS A 322 -24.18 -11.22 1.94
C CYS A 322 -23.68 -11.69 0.57
N ARG A 323 -23.18 -10.75 -0.24
CA ARG A 323 -22.70 -11.04 -1.58
C ARG A 323 -21.51 -11.99 -1.58
N MET A 324 -20.64 -11.91 -0.56
CA MET A 324 -19.51 -12.82 -0.39
C MET A 324 -19.97 -14.28 -0.17
N CYS A 325 -21.04 -14.50 0.61
CA CYS A 325 -21.59 -15.84 0.79
C CYS A 325 -22.39 -16.28 -0.42
N ALA A 326 -22.91 -15.36 -1.22
CA ALA A 326 -23.64 -15.64 -2.45
C ALA A 326 -22.73 -16.06 -3.61
N ASP A 327 -21.51 -15.56 -3.67
CA ASP A 327 -20.43 -15.97 -4.58
C ASP A 327 -19.97 -17.38 -4.20
N PHE A 328 -20.69 -18.38 -4.70
CA PHE A 328 -20.49 -19.78 -4.32
C PHE A 328 -19.32 -20.42 -5.05
N ASP A 329 -18.94 -19.92 -6.21
CA ASP A 329 -17.85 -20.47 -6.98
C ASP A 329 -16.51 -19.69 -6.82
N GLY A 330 -16.55 -18.57 -6.12
CA GLY A 330 -15.38 -17.79 -5.73
C GLY A 330 -14.74 -17.04 -6.90
N ASP A 331 -15.52 -16.72 -7.95
CA ASP A 331 -15.00 -16.00 -9.12
C ASP A 331 -15.16 -14.48 -9.01
N PHE A 332 -15.76 -14.01 -7.89
CA PHE A 332 -16.06 -12.61 -7.55
C PHE A 332 -17.18 -11.98 -8.42
N ASP A 333 -17.94 -12.80 -9.13
CA ASP A 333 -19.13 -12.35 -9.85
C ASP A 333 -20.39 -13.03 -9.24
N LEU A 334 -21.53 -12.37 -9.27
CA LEU A 334 -22.78 -12.98 -8.82
C LEU A 334 -23.66 -13.27 -10.03
N ASP A 335 -23.67 -14.53 -10.45
CA ASP A 335 -24.36 -14.91 -11.67
C ASP A 335 -25.13 -16.25 -11.53
N GLU A 336 -25.65 -16.75 -12.64
CA GLU A 336 -26.40 -18.03 -12.67
C GLU A 336 -25.51 -19.26 -12.34
N ASN A 337 -24.16 -19.15 -12.44
CA ASN A 337 -23.27 -20.25 -12.05
C ASN A 337 -23.34 -20.47 -10.54
N ASP A 338 -23.35 -19.39 -9.75
CA ASP A 338 -23.53 -19.47 -8.28
C ASP A 338 -24.87 -20.11 -7.94
N ALA A 339 -25.93 -19.62 -8.58
CA ALA A 339 -27.28 -20.16 -8.39
C ALA A 339 -27.35 -21.65 -8.74
N ASP A 340 -26.72 -22.09 -9.83
CA ASP A 340 -26.66 -23.48 -10.24
C ASP A 340 -25.83 -24.34 -9.29
N ARG A 341 -24.73 -23.81 -8.73
CA ARG A 341 -23.91 -24.48 -7.72
C ARG A 341 -24.65 -24.63 -6.39
N ILE A 342 -25.31 -23.56 -5.90
CA ILE A 342 -26.18 -23.63 -4.71
C ILE A 342 -27.28 -24.65 -4.91
N ARG A 343 -27.95 -24.65 -6.08
CA ARG A 343 -28.97 -25.68 -6.44
C ARG A 343 -28.38 -27.07 -6.38
N GLY A 344 -27.21 -27.29 -6.99
CA GLY A 344 -26.53 -28.60 -6.96
C GLY A 344 -26.18 -29.05 -5.55
N PHE A 345 -25.71 -28.13 -4.71
CA PHE A 345 -25.42 -28.41 -3.30
C PHE A 345 -26.67 -28.85 -2.53
N ILE A 346 -27.78 -28.10 -2.67
CA ILE A 346 -29.07 -28.42 -2.01
C ILE A 346 -29.63 -29.81 -2.44
N LEU A 347 -29.49 -30.17 -3.73
CA LEU A 347 -29.98 -31.43 -4.24
C LEU A 347 -29.16 -32.66 -3.81
N ASN A 348 -27.93 -32.42 -3.29
CA ASN A 348 -27.01 -33.47 -2.85
C ASN A 348 -26.93 -33.62 -1.31
N GLN A 349 -27.70 -32.83 -0.55
CA GLN A 349 -27.91 -32.99 0.89
C GLN A 349 -28.93 -34.08 1.14
#